data_9bb516950bf4accd101af3c837e66627
#
_entry.id   9bb516950bf4accd101af3c837e66627
#
_cell.length_a   1.000
_cell.length_b   1.000
_cell.length_c   1.000
_cell.angle_alpha   90.00
_cell.angle_beta   90.00
_cell.angle_gamma   90.00
#
_symmetry.space_group_name_H-M   'P 1'
#
loop_
_entity.id
_entity.type
_entity.pdbx_description
1 polymer ?
#
loop_
_entity_poly.entity_id
_entity_poly.type
_entity_poly.pdbx_seq_one_letter_code
_entity_poly.pdbx_strand_id
1 'polypeptide(L)'
;ADNESQLAMLHEDVQWQPAFHGSEPIGREAVSTYLKSWQDAMEDVVYTPVNWLPGVLAETGLSDGSVRTYGKWNGVHSASGKSWEIVSYHTWDFKDGKVISGGDYMDAGGLMNSLKEIEVVEEEAE
;
A
#
# COMPACT_ATOMS: atom_id res chain seq x y z
N ALA A 1 2.94 -7.13 12.07
CA ALA A 1 2.30 -5.81 12.03
C ALA A 1 1.03 -5.83 12.88
N ASP A 2 0.76 -4.74 13.58
CA ASP A 2 -0.39 -4.60 14.47
C ASP A 2 -1.55 -3.93 13.74
N ASN A 3 -2.47 -4.75 13.24
CA ASN A 3 -3.63 -4.27 12.50
C ASN A 3 -4.55 -3.39 13.37
N GLU A 4 -4.66 -3.69 14.65
CA GLU A 4 -5.47 -2.92 15.58
C GLU A 4 -4.94 -1.50 15.77
N SER A 5 -3.63 -1.35 15.95
CA SER A 5 -2.98 -0.05 16.04
C SER A 5 -3.11 0.75 14.74
N GLN A 6 -3.01 0.10 13.59
CA GLN A 6 -3.21 0.74 12.30
C GLN A 6 -4.64 1.27 12.15
N LEU A 7 -5.64 0.47 12.52
CA LEU A 7 -7.04 0.89 12.48
C LEU A 7 -7.34 2.06 13.42
N ALA A 8 -6.67 2.12 14.57
CA ALA A 8 -6.84 3.21 15.51
C ALA A 8 -6.41 4.57 14.95
N MET A 9 -5.55 4.58 13.94
CA MET A 9 -5.10 5.80 13.27
C MET A 9 -6.05 6.28 12.18
N LEU A 10 -7.04 5.46 11.80
CA LEU A 10 -7.99 5.78 10.73
C LEU A 10 -9.24 6.44 11.30
N HIS A 11 -9.68 7.51 10.62
CA HIS A 11 -10.98 8.12 10.90
C HIS A 11 -12.10 7.13 10.56
N GLU A 12 -13.23 7.21 11.26
CA GLU A 12 -14.37 6.32 10.99
C GLU A 12 -14.92 6.46 9.57
N ASP A 13 -14.77 7.63 8.96
CA ASP A 13 -15.22 7.92 7.60
C ASP A 13 -14.10 7.85 6.55
N VAL A 14 -12.98 7.19 6.86
CA VAL A 14 -11.83 7.10 5.98
C VAL A 14 -12.21 6.53 4.61
N GLN A 15 -11.61 7.13 3.57
CA GLN A 15 -11.68 6.63 2.19
C GLN A 15 -10.25 6.40 1.70
N TRP A 16 -9.93 5.15 1.41
CA TRP A 16 -8.60 4.75 0.99
C TRP A 16 -8.60 4.20 -0.42
N GLN A 17 -7.66 4.68 -1.24
CA GLN A 17 -7.49 4.18 -2.61
C GLN A 17 -6.48 3.03 -2.62
N PRO A 18 -6.94 1.78 -2.86
CA PRO A 18 -6.02 0.65 -3.01
C PRO A 18 -5.18 0.77 -4.28
N ALA A 19 -4.05 0.06 -4.28
CA ALA A 19 -3.07 0.11 -5.36
C ALA A 19 -3.44 -0.67 -6.63
N PHE A 20 -4.54 -1.39 -6.64
CA PHE A 20 -4.90 -2.25 -7.77
C PHE A 20 -5.73 -1.49 -8.80
N HIS A 21 -5.42 -1.75 -10.07
CA HIS A 21 -6.16 -1.17 -11.19
C HIS A 21 -7.66 -1.48 -11.09
N GLY A 22 -8.49 -0.46 -11.30
CA GLY A 22 -9.93 -0.61 -11.23
C GLY A 22 -10.52 -0.59 -9.83
N SER A 23 -9.70 -0.49 -8.79
CA SER A 23 -10.21 -0.39 -7.42
C SER A 23 -10.88 0.96 -7.17
N GLU A 24 -12.03 0.92 -6.51
CA GLU A 24 -12.69 2.11 -5.97
C GLU A 24 -12.14 2.40 -4.56
N PRO A 25 -12.26 3.64 -4.06
CA PRO A 25 -11.94 3.92 -2.66
C PRO A 25 -12.74 3.05 -1.71
N ILE A 26 -12.09 2.61 -0.64
CA ILE A 26 -12.66 1.70 0.35
C ILE A 26 -12.76 2.36 1.72
N GLY A 27 -13.76 1.95 2.50
CA GLY A 27 -13.98 2.43 3.85
C GLY A 27 -13.17 1.67 4.89
N ARG A 28 -13.31 2.07 6.16
CA ARG A 28 -12.49 1.60 7.28
C ARG A 28 -12.43 0.08 7.41
N GLU A 29 -13.56 -0.59 7.31
CA GLU A 29 -13.64 -2.05 7.46
C GLU A 29 -12.91 -2.77 6.32
N ALA A 30 -13.11 -2.31 5.08
CA ALA A 30 -12.43 -2.85 3.91
C ALA A 30 -10.92 -2.55 3.94
N VAL A 31 -10.50 -1.41 4.50
CA VAL A 31 -9.07 -1.11 4.70
C VAL A 31 -8.44 -2.13 5.63
N SER A 32 -9.14 -2.51 6.70
CA SER A 32 -8.65 -3.54 7.62
C SER A 32 -8.37 -4.85 6.89
N THR A 33 -9.31 -5.30 6.08
CA THR A 33 -9.16 -6.51 5.26
C THR A 33 -8.02 -6.38 4.25
N TYR A 34 -7.91 -5.23 3.62
CA TYR A 34 -6.85 -4.92 2.65
C TYR A 34 -5.46 -4.98 3.29
N LEU A 35 -5.27 -4.31 4.43
CA LEU A 35 -4.00 -4.34 5.16
C LEU A 35 -3.66 -5.76 5.64
N LYS A 36 -4.65 -6.47 6.16
CA LYS A 36 -4.45 -7.84 6.62
C LYS A 36 -4.04 -8.77 5.49
N SER A 37 -4.58 -8.59 4.30
CA SER A 37 -4.22 -9.41 3.14
C SER A 37 -2.74 -9.27 2.79
N TRP A 38 -2.20 -8.05 2.83
CA TRP A 38 -0.77 -7.81 2.64
C TRP A 38 0.07 -8.45 3.75
N GLN A 39 -0.33 -8.26 5.00
CA GLN A 39 0.39 -8.78 6.16
C GLN A 39 0.43 -10.31 6.18
N ASP A 40 -0.66 -10.95 5.82
CA ASP A 40 -0.75 -12.41 5.80
C ASP A 40 0.05 -13.03 4.64
N ALA A 41 0.19 -12.31 3.54
CA ALA A 41 0.90 -12.80 2.35
C ALA A 41 2.41 -12.58 2.38
N MET A 42 2.87 -11.61 3.18
CA MET A 42 4.26 -11.12 3.14
C MET A 42 4.95 -11.20 4.49
N GLU A 43 6.26 -11.45 4.46
CA GLU A 43 7.14 -11.47 5.63
C GLU A 43 8.25 -10.42 5.47
N ASP A 44 8.82 -10.01 6.60
CA ASP A 44 9.98 -9.12 6.63
C ASP A 44 9.79 -7.85 5.81
N VAL A 45 8.60 -7.28 5.85
CA VAL A 45 8.24 -6.09 5.08
C VAL A 45 8.90 -4.86 5.66
N VAL A 46 9.66 -4.14 4.84
CA VAL A 46 10.35 -2.91 5.21
C VAL A 46 10.05 -1.84 4.17
N TYR A 47 9.71 -0.65 4.66
CA TYR A 47 9.58 0.54 3.83
C TYR A 47 10.80 1.44 4.02
N THR A 48 11.47 1.78 2.93
CA THR A 48 12.60 2.71 2.92
C THR A 48 12.18 3.98 2.18
N PRO A 49 11.82 5.05 2.91
CA PRO A 49 11.40 6.30 2.26
C PRO A 49 12.58 6.99 1.59
N VAL A 50 12.32 7.58 0.43
CA VAL A 50 13.24 8.55 -0.20
C VAL A 50 12.98 9.92 0.42
N ASN A 51 11.70 10.31 0.51
CA ASN A 51 11.27 11.58 1.08
C ASN A 51 9.96 11.46 1.83
N TRP A 52 9.80 12.37 2.80
CA TRP A 52 8.51 12.72 3.41
C TRP A 52 8.23 14.16 3.05
N LEU A 53 7.11 14.44 2.41
CA LEU A 53 6.78 15.74 1.86
C LEU A 53 5.42 16.22 2.39
N PRO A 54 5.26 17.53 2.62
CA PRO A 54 3.92 18.08 2.86
C PRO A 54 3.12 18.11 1.57
N GLY A 55 1.82 17.86 1.67
CA GLY A 55 0.89 18.23 0.62
C GLY A 55 0.69 19.74 0.60
N VAL A 56 0.27 20.28 -0.52
CA VAL A 56 0.12 21.73 -0.69
C VAL A 56 -1.23 22.07 -1.30
N LEU A 57 -1.70 23.28 -0.98
CA LEU A 57 -2.88 23.87 -1.64
C LEU A 57 -2.52 24.24 -3.06
N ALA A 58 -3.37 23.87 -4.00
CA ALA A 58 -3.13 24.10 -5.42
C ALA A 58 -3.01 25.59 -5.77
N GLU A 59 -3.75 26.46 -5.06
CA GLU A 59 -3.81 27.89 -5.35
C GLU A 59 -2.58 28.65 -4.81
N THR A 60 -2.00 28.22 -3.70
CA THR A 60 -0.95 28.97 -2.98
C THR A 60 0.39 28.27 -2.91
N GLY A 61 0.40 26.93 -3.07
CA GLY A 61 1.60 26.14 -2.83
C GLY A 61 1.99 26.00 -1.35
N LEU A 62 1.15 26.47 -0.43
CA LEU A 62 1.39 26.34 1.01
C LEU A 62 0.94 24.98 1.52
N SER A 63 1.60 24.49 2.58
CA SER A 63 1.28 23.21 3.20
C SER A 63 -0.19 23.15 3.64
N ASP A 64 -0.84 22.02 3.37
CA ASP A 64 -2.25 21.81 3.69
C ASP A 64 -2.48 20.83 4.86
N GLY A 65 -1.42 20.38 5.52
CA GLY A 65 -1.49 19.42 6.62
C GLY A 65 -1.45 17.97 6.20
N SER A 66 -1.54 17.68 4.90
CA SER A 66 -1.39 16.32 4.40
C SER A 66 0.07 15.91 4.29
N VAL A 67 0.29 14.61 4.18
CA VAL A 67 1.63 14.02 4.06
C VAL A 67 1.73 13.17 2.81
N ARG A 68 2.86 13.28 2.14
CA ARG A 68 3.20 12.51 0.96
C ARG A 68 4.54 11.82 1.19
N THR A 69 4.67 10.59 0.71
CA THR A 69 5.94 9.90 0.74
C THR A 69 6.12 9.07 -0.51
N TYR A 70 7.34 8.98 -0.99
CA TYR A 70 7.68 7.96 -1.96
C TYR A 70 8.95 7.24 -1.51
N GLY A 71 9.06 6.02 -1.93
CA GLY A 71 10.16 5.18 -1.50
C GLY A 71 10.02 3.78 -2.05
N LYS A 72 10.52 2.83 -1.30
CA LYS A 72 10.62 1.45 -1.73
C LYS A 72 10.18 0.51 -0.62
N TRP A 73 9.29 -0.40 -0.96
CA TRP A 73 8.97 -1.54 -0.09
C TRP A 73 9.78 -2.74 -0.52
N ASN A 74 10.21 -3.53 0.44
CA ASN A 74 10.76 -4.84 0.17
C ASN A 74 10.29 -5.84 1.22
N GLY A 75 10.29 -7.09 0.85
CA GLY A 75 9.85 -8.16 1.73
C GLY A 75 10.02 -9.52 1.08
N VAL A 76 9.42 -10.51 1.68
CA VAL A 76 9.42 -11.89 1.20
C VAL A 76 7.97 -12.37 1.08
N HIS A 77 7.64 -12.98 -0.04
CA HIS A 77 6.34 -13.60 -0.23
C HIS A 77 6.30 -14.93 0.51
N SER A 78 5.45 -15.05 1.53
CA SER A 78 5.44 -16.20 2.44
C SER A 78 5.20 -17.52 1.72
N ALA A 79 4.28 -17.57 0.77
CA ALA A 79 3.93 -18.81 0.08
C ALA A 79 5.02 -19.33 -0.85
N SER A 80 5.73 -18.43 -1.56
CA SER A 80 6.73 -18.83 -2.55
C SER A 80 8.17 -18.70 -2.06
N GLY A 81 8.41 -17.97 -0.97
CA GLY A 81 9.75 -17.63 -0.49
C GLY A 81 10.48 -16.62 -1.36
N LYS A 82 9.84 -16.05 -2.37
CA LYS A 82 10.46 -15.06 -3.24
C LYS A 82 10.62 -13.73 -2.54
N SER A 83 11.83 -13.16 -2.63
CA SER A 83 12.07 -11.78 -2.24
C SER A 83 11.53 -10.85 -3.32
N TRP A 84 11.01 -9.71 -2.90
CA TRP A 84 10.45 -8.72 -3.81
C TRP A 84 10.79 -7.30 -3.37
N GLU A 85 10.72 -6.39 -4.31
CA GLU A 85 10.96 -4.98 -4.10
C GLU A 85 10.05 -4.18 -5.03
N ILE A 86 9.48 -3.08 -4.54
CA ILE A 86 8.59 -2.24 -5.33
C ILE A 86 8.73 -0.78 -4.93
N VAL A 87 8.78 0.09 -5.94
CA VAL A 87 8.70 1.54 -5.71
C VAL A 87 7.25 1.93 -5.50
N SER A 88 7.01 2.86 -4.60
CA SER A 88 5.65 3.27 -4.27
C SER A 88 5.56 4.74 -3.88
N TYR A 89 4.34 5.25 -3.96
CA TYR A 89 3.97 6.58 -3.52
C TYR A 89 2.72 6.45 -2.67
N HIS A 90 2.69 7.15 -1.55
CA HIS A 90 1.55 7.12 -0.62
C HIS A 90 1.16 8.52 -0.20
N THR A 91 -0.12 8.69 0.05
CA THR A 91 -0.69 9.97 0.50
C THR A 91 -1.55 9.75 1.72
N TRP A 92 -1.54 10.73 2.64
CA TRP A 92 -2.42 10.75 3.80
C TRP A 92 -2.96 12.16 4.01
N ASP A 93 -4.28 12.27 4.05
CA ASP A 93 -4.99 13.46 4.47
C ASP A 93 -5.54 13.21 5.88
N PHE A 94 -5.58 14.24 6.71
CA PHE A 94 -5.95 14.09 8.11
C PHE A 94 -7.16 14.94 8.47
N LYS A 95 -7.98 14.41 9.37
CA LYS A 95 -9.09 15.11 10.00
C LYS A 95 -9.19 14.65 11.46
N ASP A 96 -9.28 15.60 12.39
CA ASP A 96 -9.38 15.31 13.82
C ASP A 96 -8.26 14.40 14.32
N GLY A 97 -7.04 14.57 13.79
CA GLY A 97 -5.86 13.81 14.18
C GLY A 97 -5.80 12.40 13.62
N LYS A 98 -6.71 12.03 12.72
CA LYS A 98 -6.77 10.70 12.11
C LYS A 98 -6.75 10.79 10.58
N VAL A 99 -6.33 9.71 9.94
CA VAL A 99 -6.32 9.61 8.49
C VAL A 99 -7.75 9.58 7.97
N ILE A 100 -8.14 10.57 7.17
CA ILE A 100 -9.47 10.65 6.56
C ILE A 100 -9.47 10.15 5.10
N SER A 101 -8.38 10.32 4.40
CA SER A 101 -8.23 9.81 3.04
C SER A 101 -6.77 9.61 2.70
N GLY A 102 -6.55 8.90 1.62
CA GLY A 102 -5.22 8.65 1.11
C GLY A 102 -5.22 7.50 0.13
N GLY A 103 -4.05 7.04 -0.20
CA GLY A 103 -3.93 5.92 -1.14
C GLY A 103 -2.54 5.37 -1.26
N ASP A 104 -2.50 4.21 -1.89
CA ASP A 104 -1.29 3.51 -2.28
C ASP A 104 -1.18 3.54 -3.80
N TYR A 105 -0.04 4.00 -4.30
CA TYR A 105 0.22 4.15 -5.73
C TYR A 105 1.48 3.38 -6.07
N MET A 106 1.31 2.21 -6.68
CA MET A 106 2.40 1.32 -7.05
C MET A 106 1.89 0.28 -8.04
N ASP A 107 2.79 -0.42 -8.67
CA ASP A 107 2.44 -1.51 -9.58
C ASP A 107 2.14 -2.80 -8.81
N ALA A 108 1.07 -2.78 -8.01
CA ALA A 108 0.68 -3.92 -7.20
C ALA A 108 0.30 -5.14 -8.06
N GLY A 109 -0.39 -4.90 -9.17
CA GLY A 109 -0.75 -5.97 -10.10
C GLY A 109 0.46 -6.67 -10.70
N GLY A 110 1.46 -5.89 -11.12
CA GLY A 110 2.73 -6.43 -11.61
C GLY A 110 3.49 -7.20 -10.55
N LEU A 111 3.52 -6.68 -9.32
CA LEU A 111 4.13 -7.40 -8.20
C LEU A 111 3.45 -8.75 -7.98
N MET A 112 2.13 -8.78 -7.85
CA MET A 112 1.39 -10.02 -7.63
C MET A 112 1.60 -11.02 -8.75
N ASN A 113 1.62 -10.53 -9.99
CA ASN A 113 1.88 -11.39 -11.15
C ASN A 113 3.29 -12.00 -11.11
N SER A 114 4.28 -11.24 -10.67
CA SER A 114 5.66 -11.73 -10.55
C SER A 114 5.82 -12.80 -9.45
N LEU A 115 4.94 -12.80 -8.46
CA LEU A 115 4.97 -13.75 -7.35
C LEU A 115 4.21 -15.03 -7.63
N LYS A 116 3.40 -15.07 -8.68
CA LYS A 116 2.75 -16.31 -9.11
C LYS A 116 3.80 -17.31 -9.50
N GLU A 117 3.64 -18.55 -9.02
CA GLU A 117 4.43 -19.64 -9.53
C GLU A 117 4.09 -19.79 -11.01
N ILE A 118 5.10 -19.58 -11.86
CA ILE A 118 4.99 -20.02 -13.24
C ILE A 118 4.92 -21.52 -13.14
N GLU A 119 3.73 -22.09 -13.38
CA GLU A 119 3.65 -23.50 -13.69
C GLU A 119 4.53 -23.70 -14.91
N VAL A 120 5.71 -24.29 -14.66
CA VAL A 120 6.53 -24.79 -15.75
C VAL A 120 5.70 -25.87 -16.39
N VAL A 121 5.15 -25.55 -17.52
CA VAL A 121 4.43 -26.53 -18.33
C VAL A 121 5.49 -27.42 -18.94
N GLU A 122 5.94 -28.39 -18.15
CA GLU A 122 6.94 -29.37 -18.59
C GLU A 122 6.48 -30.10 -19.85
N GLU A 123 5.19 -30.14 -20.06
CA GLU A 123 4.60 -30.74 -21.25
C GLU A 123 4.99 -30.01 -22.55
N GLU A 124 5.35 -28.75 -22.48
CA GLU A 124 5.82 -27.99 -23.65
C GLU A 124 7.25 -28.38 -24.05
N ALA A 125 7.93 -29.10 -23.23
CA ALA A 125 9.29 -29.56 -23.52
C ALA A 125 9.35 -30.82 -24.34
N GLU A 126 8.24 -31.38 -24.71
CA GLU A 126 8.19 -32.57 -25.59
C GLU A 126 8.41 -32.20 -27.05
#